data_cf26a093234ffd67b821cfc4d1f3b898
#
_entry.id   cf26a093234ffd67b821cfc4d1f3b898
#
_cell.length_a   1.000
_cell.length_b   1.000
_cell.length_c   1.000
_cell.angle_alpha   90.00
_cell.angle_beta   90.00
_cell.angle_gamma   90.00
#
_symmetry.space_group_name_H-M   'P 1'
#
loop_
_entity.id
_entity.type
_entity.pdbx_description
1 polymer ?
#
loop_
_entity_poly.entity_id
_entity_poly.type
_entity_poly.pdbx_seq_one_letter_code
_entity_poly.pdbx_strand_id
1 'polypeptide(L)'
;MLKTVVFLYVFHIVYTGVFTGVMISAILLKINYIRGLYIMSKLVKEIEQLKKEKNAVILAHYYVNDEVQEIADYIGDSYYLAKVAREVDAKTIVFCGVSFMGESAKILNPNKTVLMPDMSADCPMAHMAQVEKIEEMREKYDDLAVVCYINSTAELKVPLRVFPPFGCK
;
A
#
# COMPACT_ATOMS: atom_id res chain seq x y z
N MET A 1 -15.89 26.23 -19.26
CA MET A 1 -16.87 25.40 -19.97
C MET A 1 -17.71 24.50 -19.04
N LEU A 2 -17.17 23.84 -18.04
CA LEU A 2 -17.95 22.95 -17.18
C LEU A 2 -19.03 23.66 -16.32
N LYS A 3 -18.77 24.88 -15.85
CA LYS A 3 -19.72 25.69 -15.07
C LYS A 3 -20.98 26.08 -15.85
N THR A 4 -20.83 26.32 -17.15
CA THR A 4 -21.94 26.72 -18.01
C THR A 4 -22.88 25.55 -18.34
N VAL A 5 -22.34 24.35 -18.49
CA VAL A 5 -23.13 23.14 -18.77
C VAL A 5 -23.98 22.74 -17.56
N VAL A 6 -23.41 22.85 -16.34
CA VAL A 6 -24.14 22.56 -15.08
C VAL A 6 -25.28 23.57 -14.86
N PHE A 7 -25.02 24.86 -15.20
CA PHE A 7 -26.04 25.92 -15.03
C PHE A 7 -27.21 25.78 -16.02
N LEU A 8 -26.93 25.42 -17.26
CA LEU A 8 -27.97 25.17 -18.29
C LEU A 8 -28.81 23.93 -17.94
N TYR A 9 -28.21 22.88 -17.40
CA TYR A 9 -28.92 21.66 -17.01
C TYR A 9 -29.85 21.92 -15.81
N VAL A 10 -29.38 22.67 -14.81
CA VAL A 10 -30.18 23.06 -13.64
C VAL A 10 -31.34 24.00 -14.05
N PHE A 11 -31.10 24.93 -15.00
CA PHE A 11 -32.15 25.87 -15.46
C PHE A 11 -33.24 25.16 -16.28
N HIS A 12 -32.89 24.19 -17.12
CA HIS A 12 -33.88 23.41 -17.87
C HIS A 12 -34.77 22.55 -16.97
N ILE A 13 -34.22 22.10 -15.86
CA ILE A 13 -34.86 21.27 -14.83
C ILE A 13 -35.89 22.06 -14.01
N VAL A 14 -35.58 23.31 -13.66
CA VAL A 14 -36.47 24.18 -12.88
C VAL A 14 -37.68 24.62 -13.71
N TYR A 15 -37.56 24.67 -15.04
CA TYR A 15 -38.64 25.18 -15.92
C TYR A 15 -39.72 24.14 -16.26
N THR A 16 -39.44 22.84 -16.09
CA THR A 16 -40.40 21.77 -16.47
C THR A 16 -41.29 21.25 -15.33
N GLY A 17 -41.16 21.77 -14.11
CA GLY A 17 -42.17 21.64 -13.02
C GLY A 17 -42.45 20.23 -12.48
N VAL A 18 -41.78 19.17 -12.95
CA VAL A 18 -42.02 17.79 -12.49
C VAL A 18 -40.71 17.14 -12.03
N PHE A 19 -40.30 17.44 -10.80
CA PHE A 19 -39.20 16.75 -10.16
C PHE A 19 -39.68 15.83 -9.05
N THR A 20 -39.71 14.53 -9.33
CA THR A 20 -39.83 13.51 -8.28
C THR A 20 -38.51 13.45 -7.48
N GLY A 21 -38.58 13.17 -6.18
CA GLY A 21 -37.42 13.09 -5.30
C GLY A 21 -36.29 12.18 -5.82
N VAL A 22 -36.59 11.23 -6.72
CA VAL A 22 -35.68 10.34 -7.42
C VAL A 22 -34.71 11.09 -8.34
N MET A 23 -35.17 12.12 -9.04
CA MET A 23 -34.34 12.92 -9.96
C MET A 23 -33.30 13.79 -9.19
N ILE A 24 -33.76 14.38 -8.07
CA ILE A 24 -32.89 15.21 -7.21
C ILE A 24 -31.78 14.32 -6.62
N SER A 25 -32.12 13.12 -6.15
CA SER A 25 -31.15 12.16 -5.63
C SER A 25 -30.10 11.72 -6.68
N ALA A 26 -30.56 11.47 -7.92
CA ALA A 26 -29.63 11.10 -9.02
C ALA A 26 -28.67 12.23 -9.40
N ILE A 27 -29.15 13.49 -9.35
CA ILE A 27 -28.28 14.66 -9.61
C ILE A 27 -27.27 14.85 -8.49
N LEU A 28 -27.69 14.73 -7.23
CA LEU A 28 -26.78 14.83 -6.08
C LEU A 28 -25.72 13.73 -6.09
N LEU A 29 -26.09 12.49 -6.42
CA LEU A 29 -25.16 11.39 -6.60
C LEU A 29 -24.14 11.69 -7.71
N LYS A 30 -24.59 12.22 -8.85
CA LYS A 30 -23.71 12.57 -9.95
C LYS A 30 -22.76 13.74 -9.61
N ILE A 31 -23.24 14.73 -8.87
CA ILE A 31 -22.41 15.85 -8.38
C ILE A 31 -21.36 15.34 -7.39
N ASN A 32 -21.73 14.46 -6.46
CA ASN A 32 -20.80 13.86 -5.51
C ASN A 32 -19.75 12.98 -6.21
N TYR A 33 -20.16 12.22 -7.21
CA TYR A 33 -19.25 11.42 -8.03
C TYR A 33 -18.21 12.29 -8.77
N ILE A 34 -18.66 13.36 -9.45
CA ILE A 34 -17.77 14.30 -10.16
C ILE A 34 -16.83 15.02 -9.19
N ARG A 35 -17.32 15.37 -8.00
CA ARG A 35 -16.51 15.98 -6.94
C ARG A 35 -15.45 15.01 -6.43
N GLY A 36 -15.80 13.73 -6.26
CA GLY A 36 -14.87 12.67 -5.91
C GLY A 36 -13.74 12.52 -6.95
N LEU A 37 -14.08 12.42 -8.22
CA LEU A 37 -13.09 12.34 -9.32
C LEU A 37 -12.15 13.56 -9.35
N TYR A 38 -12.69 14.76 -9.13
CA TYR A 38 -11.87 15.98 -9.08
C TYR A 38 -10.87 15.97 -7.92
N ILE A 39 -11.33 15.55 -6.73
CA ILE A 39 -10.46 15.43 -5.54
C ILE A 39 -9.37 14.38 -5.79
N MET A 40 -9.72 13.20 -6.31
CA MET A 40 -8.76 12.16 -6.65
C MET A 40 -7.71 12.66 -7.64
N SER A 41 -8.11 13.32 -8.71
CA SER A 41 -7.16 13.87 -9.71
C SER A 41 -6.21 14.91 -9.11
N LYS A 42 -6.65 15.68 -8.12
CA LYS A 42 -5.81 16.65 -7.41
C LYS A 42 -4.80 15.95 -6.51
N LEU A 43 -5.26 14.94 -5.74
CA LEU A 43 -4.38 14.16 -4.86
C LEU A 43 -3.30 13.41 -5.62
N VAL A 44 -3.63 12.79 -6.75
CA VAL A 44 -2.66 12.10 -7.60
C VAL A 44 -1.55 13.06 -8.07
N LYS A 45 -1.91 14.27 -8.51
CA LYS A 45 -0.91 15.29 -8.92
C LYS A 45 -0.01 15.72 -7.75
N GLU A 46 -0.58 15.87 -6.58
CA GLU A 46 0.17 16.25 -5.38
C GLU A 46 1.12 15.12 -4.95
N ILE A 47 0.68 13.86 -5.01
CA ILE A 47 1.53 12.69 -4.76
C ILE A 47 2.69 12.63 -5.75
N GLU A 48 2.44 12.81 -7.05
CA GLU A 48 3.48 12.80 -8.09
C GLU A 48 4.51 13.94 -7.90
N GLN A 49 4.06 15.09 -7.43
CA GLN A 49 4.96 16.19 -7.07
C GLN A 49 5.83 15.83 -5.86
N LEU A 50 5.23 15.31 -4.79
CA LEU A 50 5.94 14.89 -3.58
C LEU A 50 6.94 13.76 -3.84
N LYS A 51 6.61 12.80 -4.71
CA LYS A 51 7.54 11.75 -5.13
C LYS A 51 8.83 12.35 -5.70
N LYS A 52 8.70 13.34 -6.58
CA LYS A 52 9.87 14.03 -7.18
C LYS A 52 10.65 14.82 -6.13
N GLU A 53 9.97 15.62 -5.31
CA GLU A 53 10.59 16.46 -4.28
C GLU A 53 11.35 15.66 -3.22
N LYS A 54 10.81 14.49 -2.85
CA LYS A 54 11.38 13.62 -1.81
C LYS A 54 12.30 12.53 -2.35
N ASN A 55 12.50 12.46 -3.66
CA ASN A 55 13.15 11.32 -4.31
C ASN A 55 12.56 10.01 -3.78
N ALA A 56 11.25 9.86 -3.92
CA ALA A 56 10.48 8.76 -3.37
C ALA A 56 9.92 7.85 -4.46
N VAL A 57 9.82 6.57 -4.13
CA VAL A 57 9.18 5.53 -4.94
C VAL A 57 8.04 4.89 -4.15
N ILE A 58 6.95 4.56 -4.81
CA ILE A 58 5.81 3.85 -4.22
C ILE A 58 5.86 2.39 -4.68
N LEU A 59 5.96 1.49 -3.70
CA LEU A 59 5.89 0.05 -3.91
C LEU A 59 4.56 -0.46 -3.35
N ALA A 60 3.73 -1.09 -4.17
CA ALA A 60 2.40 -1.55 -3.78
C ALA A 60 2.26 -3.06 -3.90
N HIS A 61 1.80 -3.71 -2.83
CA HIS A 61 1.41 -5.11 -2.91
C HIS A 61 0.12 -5.24 -3.73
N TYR A 62 0.01 -6.28 -4.56
CA TYR A 62 -1.15 -6.47 -5.45
C TYR A 62 -2.47 -6.79 -4.72
N TYR A 63 -2.48 -6.85 -3.37
CA TYR A 63 -3.69 -6.94 -2.57
C TYR A 63 -4.23 -5.60 -2.06
N VAL A 64 -3.50 -4.48 -2.29
CA VAL A 64 -4.03 -3.16 -1.93
C VAL A 64 -5.09 -2.72 -2.95
N ASN A 65 -5.89 -1.72 -2.59
CA ASN A 65 -6.94 -1.19 -3.46
C ASN A 65 -6.40 -0.69 -4.80
N ASP A 66 -7.23 -0.76 -5.84
CA ASP A 66 -6.85 -0.42 -7.21
C ASP A 66 -6.32 1.02 -7.31
N GLU A 67 -6.93 1.98 -6.60
CA GLU A 67 -6.51 3.37 -6.59
C GLU A 67 -5.07 3.56 -6.06
N VAL A 68 -4.64 2.70 -5.14
CA VAL A 68 -3.25 2.69 -4.64
C VAL A 68 -2.31 2.05 -5.65
N GLN A 69 -2.76 1.00 -6.33
CA GLN A 69 -1.98 0.36 -7.40
C GLN A 69 -1.77 1.30 -8.59
N GLU A 70 -2.77 2.11 -8.96
CA GLU A 70 -2.70 3.06 -10.07
C GLU A 70 -1.62 4.14 -9.90
N ILE A 71 -1.30 4.53 -8.66
CA ILE A 71 -0.26 5.53 -8.36
C ILE A 71 1.09 4.92 -7.99
N ALA A 72 1.18 3.59 -7.93
CA ALA A 72 2.41 2.89 -7.58
C ALA A 72 3.39 2.83 -8.75
N ASP A 73 4.69 2.92 -8.45
CA ASP A 73 5.75 2.75 -9.44
C ASP A 73 6.01 1.27 -9.73
N TYR A 74 5.82 0.41 -8.73
CA TYR A 74 5.97 -1.04 -8.85
C TYR A 74 4.89 -1.76 -8.07
N ILE A 75 4.32 -2.79 -8.69
CA ILE A 75 3.28 -3.64 -8.10
C ILE A 75 3.77 -5.08 -8.12
N GLY A 76 3.58 -5.82 -7.03
CA GLY A 76 4.00 -7.21 -6.98
C GLY A 76 3.75 -7.90 -5.64
N ASP A 77 4.35 -9.07 -5.49
CA ASP A 77 4.36 -9.81 -4.23
C ASP A 77 5.46 -9.31 -3.28
N SER A 78 5.46 -9.85 -2.06
CA SER A 78 6.39 -9.45 -1.00
C SER A 78 7.87 -9.67 -1.39
N TYR A 79 8.18 -10.75 -2.10
CA TYR A 79 9.55 -11.05 -2.51
C TYR A 79 10.02 -10.12 -3.64
N TYR A 80 9.21 -9.97 -4.67
CA TYR A 80 9.49 -9.07 -5.79
C TYR A 80 9.71 -7.64 -5.30
N LEU A 81 8.82 -7.13 -4.45
CA LEU A 81 8.94 -5.75 -3.93
C LEU A 81 10.15 -5.57 -3.01
N ALA A 82 10.53 -6.59 -2.23
CA ALA A 82 11.75 -6.55 -1.44
C ALA A 82 13.00 -6.47 -2.33
N LYS A 83 13.02 -7.17 -3.47
CA LYS A 83 14.08 -7.10 -4.47
C LYS A 83 14.13 -5.72 -5.13
N VAL A 84 12.99 -5.21 -5.60
CA VAL A 84 12.87 -3.86 -6.19
C VAL A 84 13.33 -2.79 -5.21
N ALA A 85 12.97 -2.89 -3.93
CA ALA A 85 13.39 -1.94 -2.89
C ALA A 85 14.92 -1.79 -2.80
N ARG A 86 15.68 -2.85 -3.10
CA ARG A 86 17.16 -2.80 -3.14
C ARG A 86 17.69 -2.15 -4.41
N GLU A 87 17.02 -2.36 -5.54
CA GLU A 87 17.49 -1.97 -6.87
C GLU A 87 17.17 -0.51 -7.21
N VAL A 88 16.10 0.05 -6.65
CA VAL A 88 15.68 1.44 -6.96
C VAL A 88 16.64 2.47 -6.36
N ASP A 89 16.99 3.47 -7.16
CA ASP A 89 17.79 4.62 -6.71
C ASP A 89 16.86 5.73 -6.14
N ALA A 90 16.19 5.41 -5.06
CA ALA A 90 15.34 6.33 -4.32
C ALA A 90 15.79 6.44 -2.87
N LYS A 91 15.71 7.64 -2.30
CA LYS A 91 16.03 7.88 -0.88
C LYS A 91 14.88 7.47 0.05
N THR A 92 13.67 7.55 -0.46
CA THR A 92 12.45 7.24 0.29
C THR A 92 11.65 6.18 -0.43
N ILE A 93 11.22 5.17 0.29
CA ILE A 93 10.32 4.11 -0.18
C ILE A 93 9.01 4.26 0.57
N VAL A 94 7.91 4.48 -0.14
CA VAL A 94 6.56 4.37 0.40
C VAL A 94 6.07 2.96 0.11
N PHE A 95 5.94 2.14 1.16
CA PHE A 95 5.58 0.74 1.02
C PHE A 95 4.11 0.53 1.36
N CYS A 96 3.27 0.31 0.36
CA CYS A 96 1.85 0.04 0.50
C CYS A 96 1.64 -1.48 0.57
N GLY A 97 1.56 -2.02 1.77
CA GLY A 97 1.42 -3.43 2.07
C GLY A 97 1.34 -3.67 3.56
N VAL A 98 1.53 -4.92 4.01
CA VAL A 98 1.49 -5.27 5.43
C VAL A 98 2.82 -5.00 6.12
N SER A 99 2.80 -4.87 7.45
CA SER A 99 3.90 -4.44 8.31
C SER A 99 5.23 -5.15 8.04
N PHE A 100 5.26 -6.48 8.00
CA PHE A 100 6.50 -7.26 7.80
C PHE A 100 7.21 -6.98 6.44
N MET A 101 6.46 -6.48 5.43
CA MET A 101 7.04 -6.10 4.13
C MET A 101 7.84 -4.79 4.26
N GLY A 102 7.28 -3.80 4.97
CA GLY A 102 7.97 -2.55 5.28
C GLY A 102 9.22 -2.78 6.14
N GLU A 103 9.11 -3.66 7.15
CA GLU A 103 10.24 -4.09 7.97
C GLU A 103 11.35 -4.73 7.12
N SER A 104 10.97 -5.67 6.25
CA SER A 104 11.92 -6.33 5.34
C SER A 104 12.59 -5.33 4.39
N ALA A 105 11.81 -4.39 3.83
CA ALA A 105 12.35 -3.33 2.99
C ALA A 105 13.35 -2.45 3.76
N LYS A 106 13.06 -2.12 5.03
CA LYS A 106 13.97 -1.33 5.88
C LYS A 106 15.24 -2.07 6.24
N ILE A 107 15.16 -3.35 6.61
CA ILE A 107 16.31 -4.20 6.94
C ILE A 107 17.27 -4.29 5.74
N LEU A 108 16.72 -4.47 4.54
CA LEU A 108 17.51 -4.57 3.30
C LEU A 108 18.09 -3.23 2.82
N ASN A 109 17.54 -2.11 3.30
CA ASN A 109 17.91 -0.76 2.91
C ASN A 109 18.09 0.16 4.12
N PRO A 110 19.11 -0.09 4.98
CA PRO A 110 19.27 0.66 6.24
C PRO A 110 19.45 2.17 6.05
N ASN A 111 19.96 2.59 4.90
CA ASN A 111 20.23 4.00 4.56
C ASN A 111 19.02 4.70 3.90
N LYS A 112 17.99 3.97 3.51
CA LYS A 112 16.77 4.55 2.93
C LYS A 112 15.71 4.80 4.00
N THR A 113 14.88 5.82 3.80
CA THR A 113 13.67 6.01 4.59
C THR A 113 12.57 5.10 4.04
N VAL A 114 11.98 4.27 4.88
CA VAL A 114 10.83 3.44 4.53
C VAL A 114 9.63 3.93 5.30
N LEU A 115 8.58 4.32 4.59
CA LEU A 115 7.32 4.82 5.13
C LEU A 115 6.21 3.83 4.80
N MET A 116 5.36 3.56 5.76
CA MET A 116 4.14 2.78 5.57
C MET A 116 2.93 3.70 5.79
N PRO A 117 2.05 3.87 4.79
CA PRO A 117 0.88 4.74 4.91
C PRO A 117 -0.12 4.27 5.96
N ASP A 118 -0.21 2.96 6.18
CA ASP A 118 -1.09 2.34 7.16
C ASP A 118 -0.29 1.35 8.02
N MET A 119 -0.04 1.73 9.27
CA MET A 119 0.65 0.88 10.25
C MET A 119 -0.25 -0.20 10.85
N SER A 120 -1.56 -0.12 10.65
CA SER A 120 -2.51 -1.15 11.08
C SER A 120 -2.62 -2.32 10.09
N ALA A 121 -2.10 -2.14 8.87
CA ALA A 121 -2.07 -3.19 7.87
C ALA A 121 -1.13 -4.32 8.30
N ASP A 122 -1.70 -5.45 8.70
CA ASP A 122 -0.96 -6.57 9.24
C ASP A 122 -1.47 -7.91 8.66
N CYS A 123 -0.67 -8.96 8.86
CA CYS A 123 -0.97 -10.30 8.41
C CYS A 123 -0.91 -11.27 9.60
N PRO A 124 -2.02 -11.89 10.00
CA PRO A 124 -2.03 -12.84 11.12
C PRO A 124 -1.02 -13.98 10.95
N MET A 125 -0.73 -14.38 9.71
CA MET A 125 0.24 -15.43 9.43
C MET A 125 1.67 -15.04 9.83
N ALA A 126 1.99 -13.75 9.87
CA ALA A 126 3.32 -13.28 10.28
C ALA A 126 3.60 -13.50 11.78
N HIS A 127 2.56 -13.71 12.58
CA HIS A 127 2.60 -13.88 14.03
C HIS A 127 2.34 -15.32 14.50
N MET A 128 2.31 -16.30 13.58
CA MET A 128 2.01 -17.70 13.93
C MET A 128 3.14 -18.37 14.73
N ALA A 129 4.38 -17.92 14.56
CA ALA A 129 5.52 -18.38 15.34
C ALA A 129 5.92 -17.32 16.37
N GLN A 130 6.28 -17.76 17.58
CA GLN A 130 6.72 -16.91 18.67
C GLN A 130 8.21 -17.12 18.95
N VAL A 131 8.92 -16.06 19.33
CA VAL A 131 10.36 -16.09 19.61
C VAL A 131 10.65 -17.03 20.77
N GLU A 132 9.84 -16.97 21.84
CA GLU A 132 9.98 -17.79 23.04
C GLU A 132 9.96 -19.29 22.73
N LYS A 133 9.11 -19.67 21.74
CA LYS A 133 9.05 -21.09 21.33
C LYS A 133 10.31 -21.55 20.62
N ILE A 134 10.95 -20.66 19.86
CA ILE A 134 12.21 -20.94 19.19
C ILE A 134 13.33 -21.07 20.22
N GLU A 135 13.36 -20.19 21.22
CA GLU A 135 14.34 -20.24 22.32
C GLU A 135 14.21 -21.52 23.13
N GLU A 136 12.99 -21.89 23.54
CA GLU A 136 12.69 -23.18 24.20
C GLU A 136 13.23 -24.39 23.41
N MET A 137 13.02 -24.37 22.08
CA MET A 137 13.50 -25.47 21.24
C MET A 137 15.02 -25.50 21.11
N ARG A 138 15.69 -24.34 21.14
CA ARG A 138 17.15 -24.24 21.13
C ARG A 138 17.80 -24.72 22.41
N GLU A 139 17.16 -24.47 23.54
CA GLU A 139 17.60 -25.03 24.84
C GLU A 139 17.49 -26.56 24.87
N LYS A 140 16.53 -27.10 24.13
CA LYS A 140 16.26 -28.54 24.10
C LYS A 140 17.13 -29.30 23.09
N TYR A 141 17.56 -28.64 22.00
CA TYR A 141 18.29 -29.26 20.90
C TYR A 141 19.51 -28.43 20.51
N ASP A 142 20.72 -28.93 20.77
CA ASP A 142 21.98 -28.21 20.54
C ASP A 142 22.27 -27.95 19.04
N ASP A 143 21.76 -28.80 18.15
CA ASP A 143 22.01 -28.76 16.72
C ASP A 143 20.82 -28.23 15.90
N LEU A 144 19.88 -27.53 16.53
CA LEU A 144 18.66 -27.06 15.91
C LEU A 144 18.93 -26.03 14.81
N ALA A 145 18.57 -26.37 13.57
CA ALA A 145 18.46 -25.44 12.48
C ALA A 145 17.02 -24.90 12.37
N VAL A 146 16.86 -23.60 12.54
CA VAL A 146 15.54 -22.94 12.43
C VAL A 146 15.44 -22.26 11.08
N VAL A 147 14.42 -22.66 10.31
CA VAL A 147 14.09 -22.09 9.00
C VAL A 147 12.79 -21.30 9.12
N CYS A 148 12.81 -20.03 8.74
CA CYS A 148 11.66 -19.15 8.79
C CYS A 148 11.27 -18.69 7.38
N TYR A 149 9.96 -18.66 7.13
CA TYR A 149 9.43 -18.06 5.92
C TYR A 149 9.56 -16.53 6.00
N ILE A 150 9.84 -15.87 4.87
CA ILE A 150 10.10 -14.43 4.83
C ILE A 150 8.91 -13.58 5.33
N ASN A 151 7.67 -14.08 5.17
CA ASN A 151 6.47 -13.42 5.65
C ASN A 151 6.30 -13.63 7.17
N SER A 152 7.19 -13.04 7.93
CA SER A 152 7.20 -13.04 9.40
C SER A 152 7.78 -11.72 9.89
N THR A 153 7.56 -11.41 11.17
CA THR A 153 8.02 -10.16 11.79
C THR A 153 9.55 -10.05 11.80
N ALA A 154 10.05 -8.81 11.86
CA ALA A 154 11.49 -8.58 12.03
C ALA A 154 12.01 -9.17 13.35
N GLU A 155 11.22 -9.09 14.42
CA GLU A 155 11.54 -9.66 15.72
C GLU A 155 11.81 -11.16 15.66
N LEU A 156 10.95 -11.90 14.95
CA LEU A 156 11.15 -13.33 14.73
C LEU A 156 12.43 -13.64 13.94
N LYS A 157 12.84 -12.74 13.04
CA LYS A 157 14.02 -12.92 12.17
C LYS A 157 15.34 -12.66 12.89
N VAL A 158 15.37 -11.85 13.96
CA VAL A 158 16.60 -11.49 14.69
C VAL A 158 17.35 -12.70 15.21
N PRO A 159 16.73 -13.68 15.90
CA PRO A 159 17.43 -14.86 16.38
C PRO A 159 17.67 -15.93 15.30
N LEU A 160 17.21 -15.73 14.07
CA LEU A 160 17.21 -16.76 13.04
C LEU A 160 18.26 -16.52 11.95
N ARG A 161 18.81 -17.60 11.40
CA ARG A 161 19.37 -17.53 10.05
C ARG A 161 18.21 -17.60 9.05
N VAL A 162 17.85 -16.45 8.49
CA VAL A 162 16.80 -16.37 7.48
C VAL A 162 17.31 -17.00 6.19
N PHE A 163 16.64 -18.05 5.74
CA PHE A 163 16.86 -18.60 4.41
C PHE A 163 15.79 -18.00 3.47
N PRO A 164 16.18 -17.60 2.24
CA PRO A 164 15.20 -17.25 1.21
C PRO A 164 14.29 -18.46 0.93
N PRO A 165 13.05 -18.24 0.47
CA PRO A 165 12.14 -19.35 0.16
C PRO A 165 12.77 -20.29 -0.84
N PHE A 166 12.65 -21.59 -0.58
CA PHE A 166 13.08 -22.63 -1.50
C PHE A 166 12.34 -22.46 -2.83
N GLY A 167 13.06 -22.21 -3.92
CA GLY A 167 12.51 -22.25 -5.26
C GLY A 167 12.66 -21.00 -6.12
N CYS A 168 13.17 -19.90 -5.61
CA CYS A 168 13.51 -18.75 -6.44
C CYS A 168 14.95 -18.88 -6.95
N LYS A 169 15.11 -19.55 -8.10
CA LYS A 169 16.30 -19.45 -8.95
C LYS A 169 16.12 -18.30 -9.92
#